data_4f5f3e0a8d4ed45e4200d05f7cd168a9
#
_entry.id   4f5f3e0a8d4ed45e4200d05f7cd168a9
#
_cell.length_a   1.000
_cell.length_b   1.000
_cell.length_c   1.000
_cell.angle_alpha   90.00
_cell.angle_beta   90.00
_cell.angle_gamma   90.00
#
_symmetry.space_group_name_H-M   'P 1'
#
loop_
_entity.id
_entity.type
_entity.pdbx_description
1 polymer ?
#
loop_
_entity_poly.entity_id
_entity_poly.type
_entity_poly.pdbx_seq_one_letter_code
_entity_poly.pdbx_strand_id
1 'polypeptide(L)'
;MINRITDNQFKLVSKYQPSGDQPQAIEQLVDNIEGGEKAQILMGATGTGKTYTMSQVISKVNKPTLVIAHNKTLAGQLYGEFKEFFPENAVEYFVSYYDYYQPEAYVPSSDTYIEKDSSVNDEIDKLRHSATSALLERNDVIVVASVSCIYGLGSPKEYADSVVSLRPGLEISRDKLLNDLVDIQFERNDIDFQRGRFRVRG
;
A
#
# COMPACT_ATOMS: atom_id res chain seq x y z
N MET A 1 14.98 15.20 0.14
CA MET A 1 14.02 15.44 1.26
C MET A 1 12.62 15.17 0.76
N ILE A 2 11.93 14.28 1.42
CA ILE A 2 10.52 13.98 1.10
C ILE A 2 9.66 15.14 1.58
N ASN A 3 8.91 15.74 0.66
CA ASN A 3 8.00 16.84 0.96
C ASN A 3 6.61 16.23 1.25
N ARG A 4 6.30 15.97 2.50
CA ARG A 4 5.07 15.30 2.94
C ARG A 4 3.84 16.18 2.71
N ILE A 5 2.77 15.61 2.15
CA ILE A 5 1.45 16.24 2.08
C ILE A 5 0.71 15.87 3.37
N THR A 6 0.51 16.82 4.27
CA THR A 6 -0.10 16.59 5.60
C THR A 6 -1.57 16.96 5.67
N ASP A 7 -2.10 17.69 4.68
CA ASP A 7 -3.44 18.29 4.73
C ASP A 7 -4.52 17.44 4.01
N ASN A 8 -4.12 16.28 3.48
CA ASN A 8 -5.06 15.37 2.84
C ASN A 8 -5.95 14.68 3.89
N GLN A 9 -7.24 14.66 3.59
CA GLN A 9 -8.25 13.97 4.40
C GLN A 9 -8.86 12.83 3.60
N PHE A 10 -9.33 11.80 4.29
CA PHE A 10 -10.09 10.74 3.66
C PHE A 10 -11.45 11.24 3.21
N LYS A 11 -11.75 11.07 1.92
CA LYS A 11 -13.02 11.41 1.30
C LYS A 11 -13.79 10.13 0.97
N LEU A 12 -14.67 9.74 1.86
CA LEU A 12 -15.52 8.57 1.64
C LEU A 12 -16.60 8.87 0.58
N VAL A 13 -16.63 8.07 -0.46
CA VAL A 13 -17.65 8.08 -1.51
C VAL A 13 -18.47 6.80 -1.41
N SER A 14 -19.77 6.90 -1.17
CA SER A 14 -20.64 5.74 -1.06
C SER A 14 -22.08 6.08 -1.44
N LYS A 15 -22.76 5.12 -2.09
CA LYS A 15 -24.24 5.17 -2.29
C LYS A 15 -24.99 4.72 -1.01
N TYR A 16 -24.30 4.09 -0.08
CA TYR A 16 -24.88 3.54 1.14
C TYR A 16 -24.87 4.56 2.27
N GLN A 17 -25.87 4.45 3.14
CA GLN A 17 -25.91 5.16 4.41
C GLN A 17 -25.83 4.13 5.55
N PRO A 18 -25.22 4.47 6.69
CA PRO A 18 -25.18 3.58 7.84
C PRO A 18 -26.60 3.19 8.29
N SER A 19 -26.84 1.91 8.52
CA SER A 19 -28.18 1.40 8.89
C SER A 19 -28.07 0.33 9.98
N GLY A 20 -29.19 0.04 10.63
CA GLY A 20 -29.24 -0.89 11.76
C GLY A 20 -28.31 -0.45 12.88
N ASP A 21 -27.44 -1.34 13.36
CA ASP A 21 -26.50 -1.08 14.44
C ASP A 21 -25.21 -0.36 13.99
N GLN A 22 -25.02 -0.15 12.67
CA GLN A 22 -23.81 0.48 12.13
C GLN A 22 -23.55 1.89 12.68
N PRO A 23 -24.55 2.81 12.77
CA PRO A 23 -24.31 4.15 13.31
C PRO A 23 -23.71 4.11 14.72
N GLN A 24 -24.29 3.31 15.61
CA GLN A 24 -23.81 3.15 16.98
C GLN A 24 -22.41 2.53 17.04
N ALA A 25 -22.16 1.49 16.23
CA ALA A 25 -20.87 0.84 16.16
C ALA A 25 -19.76 1.80 15.64
N ILE A 26 -20.07 2.62 14.62
CA ILE A 26 -19.15 3.62 14.10
C ILE A 26 -18.80 4.66 15.17
N GLU A 27 -19.78 5.22 15.86
CA GLU A 27 -19.60 6.21 16.92
C GLU A 27 -18.72 5.64 18.04
N GLN A 28 -19.07 4.47 18.57
CA GLN A 28 -18.30 3.82 19.62
C GLN A 28 -16.86 3.52 19.23
N LEU A 29 -16.64 3.01 18.00
CA LEU A 29 -15.28 2.71 17.50
C LEU A 29 -14.44 3.99 17.39
N VAL A 30 -15.02 5.07 16.89
CA VAL A 30 -14.32 6.36 16.75
C VAL A 30 -13.98 6.93 18.11
N ASP A 31 -14.95 7.01 19.04
CA ASP A 31 -14.76 7.57 20.40
C ASP A 31 -13.67 6.79 21.15
N ASN A 32 -13.68 5.47 21.07
CA ASN A 32 -12.66 4.64 21.70
C ASN A 32 -11.26 4.85 21.10
N ILE A 33 -11.14 5.01 19.76
CA ILE A 33 -9.85 5.32 19.10
C ILE A 33 -9.35 6.69 19.53
N GLU A 34 -10.22 7.69 19.59
CA GLU A 34 -9.87 9.04 20.04
C GLU A 34 -9.54 9.08 21.53
N GLY A 35 -10.23 8.25 22.33
CA GLY A 35 -9.95 8.03 23.75
C GLY A 35 -8.65 7.27 24.03
N GLY A 36 -7.98 6.73 22.98
CA GLY A 36 -6.68 6.06 23.09
C GLY A 36 -6.79 4.55 23.42
N GLU A 37 -7.97 3.94 23.25
CA GLU A 37 -8.13 2.49 23.38
C GLU A 37 -7.24 1.76 22.36
N LYS A 38 -6.48 0.76 22.84
CA LYS A 38 -5.47 0.05 22.05
C LYS A 38 -6.04 -1.04 21.15
N ALA A 39 -7.19 -1.60 21.53
CA ALA A 39 -7.80 -2.73 20.82
C ALA A 39 -9.31 -2.70 20.93
N GLN A 40 -9.97 -3.03 19.84
CA GLN A 40 -11.41 -3.15 19.74
C GLN A 40 -11.78 -4.32 18.83
N ILE A 41 -12.95 -4.88 18.99
CA ILE A 41 -13.46 -5.96 18.17
C ILE A 41 -14.80 -5.55 17.57
N LEU A 42 -14.88 -5.50 16.23
CA LEU A 42 -16.12 -5.37 15.49
C LEU A 42 -16.61 -6.75 15.06
N MET A 43 -17.69 -7.22 15.66
CA MET A 43 -18.32 -8.50 15.31
C MET A 43 -19.53 -8.28 14.40
N GLY A 44 -19.69 -9.16 13.41
CA GLY A 44 -20.83 -9.13 12.52
C GLY A 44 -20.79 -10.32 11.55
N ALA A 45 -21.97 -10.82 11.16
CA ALA A 45 -22.09 -11.88 10.17
C ALA A 45 -21.53 -11.44 8.79
N THR A 46 -21.32 -12.39 7.90
CA THR A 46 -20.94 -12.08 6.51
C THR A 46 -22.07 -11.27 5.84
N GLY A 47 -21.71 -10.26 5.09
CA GLY A 47 -22.68 -9.40 4.38
C GLY A 47 -23.30 -8.26 5.22
N THR A 48 -22.94 -8.11 6.49
CA THR A 48 -23.46 -7.01 7.36
C THR A 48 -22.77 -5.65 7.11
N GLY A 49 -21.93 -5.54 6.10
CA GLY A 49 -21.25 -4.29 5.73
C GLY A 49 -20.11 -3.88 6.67
N LYS A 50 -19.37 -4.85 7.25
CA LYS A 50 -18.22 -4.55 8.11
C LYS A 50 -17.17 -3.66 7.43
N THR A 51 -16.84 -3.92 6.14
CA THR A 51 -15.89 -3.10 5.37
C THR A 51 -16.40 -1.66 5.26
N TYR A 52 -17.69 -1.47 4.99
CA TYR A 52 -18.30 -0.15 4.95
C TYR A 52 -18.26 0.56 6.31
N THR A 53 -18.57 -0.16 7.39
CA THR A 53 -18.46 0.35 8.77
C THR A 53 -17.03 0.82 9.06
N MET A 54 -16.01 0.02 8.70
CA MET A 54 -14.62 0.40 8.88
C MET A 54 -14.21 1.59 7.99
N SER A 55 -14.76 1.70 6.76
CA SER A 55 -14.53 2.86 5.90
C SER A 55 -15.06 4.16 6.53
N GLN A 56 -16.24 4.10 7.18
CA GLN A 56 -16.78 5.23 7.94
C GLN A 56 -15.85 5.62 9.11
N VAL A 57 -15.35 4.63 9.85
CA VAL A 57 -14.40 4.87 10.95
C VAL A 57 -13.10 5.51 10.44
N ILE A 58 -12.51 4.96 9.37
CA ILE A 58 -11.28 5.49 8.76
C ILE A 58 -11.47 6.95 8.34
N SER A 59 -12.59 7.28 7.68
CA SER A 59 -12.84 8.64 7.22
C SER A 59 -13.02 9.65 8.36
N LYS A 60 -13.56 9.23 9.51
CA LYS A 60 -13.76 10.07 10.68
C LYS A 60 -12.47 10.27 11.49
N VAL A 61 -11.73 9.19 11.72
CA VAL A 61 -10.47 9.20 12.48
C VAL A 61 -9.32 9.86 11.70
N ASN A 62 -9.36 9.80 10.39
CA ASN A 62 -8.42 10.45 9.47
C ASN A 62 -6.94 10.15 9.76
N LYS A 63 -6.60 8.89 10.00
CA LYS A 63 -5.23 8.41 10.24
C LYS A 63 -4.80 7.39 9.19
N PRO A 64 -3.49 7.35 8.81
CA PRO A 64 -2.97 6.27 7.99
C PRO A 64 -3.36 4.91 8.56
N THR A 65 -3.86 4.02 7.71
CA THR A 65 -4.49 2.78 8.13
C THR A 65 -3.82 1.58 7.46
N LEU A 66 -3.52 0.55 8.24
CA LEU A 66 -3.07 -0.74 7.75
C LEU A 66 -4.18 -1.79 7.95
N VAL A 67 -4.62 -2.40 6.86
CA VAL A 67 -5.59 -3.49 6.84
C VAL A 67 -4.84 -4.79 6.53
N ILE A 68 -4.83 -5.73 7.46
CA ILE A 68 -4.15 -7.02 7.30
C ILE A 68 -5.17 -8.12 7.05
N ALA A 69 -5.04 -8.80 5.91
CA ALA A 69 -5.82 -9.97 5.56
C ALA A 69 -4.97 -11.24 5.67
N HIS A 70 -5.60 -12.37 5.97
CA HIS A 70 -4.89 -13.64 6.17
C HIS A 70 -4.35 -14.27 4.86
N ASN A 71 -4.84 -13.84 3.69
CA ASN A 71 -4.35 -14.30 2.39
C ASN A 71 -4.44 -13.23 1.29
N LYS A 72 -3.81 -13.49 0.13
CA LYS A 72 -3.80 -12.59 -1.03
C LYS A 72 -5.21 -12.34 -1.60
N THR A 73 -6.06 -13.36 -1.64
CA THR A 73 -7.41 -13.27 -2.23
C THR A 73 -8.29 -12.30 -1.46
N LEU A 74 -8.33 -12.46 -0.13
CA LEU A 74 -9.08 -11.53 0.72
C LEU A 74 -8.46 -10.12 0.70
N ALA A 75 -7.13 -10.02 0.69
CA ALA A 75 -6.47 -8.72 0.56
C ALA A 75 -6.86 -8.03 -0.76
N GLY A 76 -6.92 -8.76 -1.87
CA GLY A 76 -7.37 -8.23 -3.17
C GLY A 76 -8.82 -7.76 -3.16
N GLN A 77 -9.72 -8.53 -2.53
CA GLN A 77 -11.11 -8.13 -2.37
C GLN A 77 -11.24 -6.84 -1.54
N LEU A 78 -10.62 -6.79 -0.37
CA LEU A 78 -10.65 -5.61 0.51
C LEU A 78 -10.02 -4.38 -0.17
N TYR A 79 -8.92 -4.57 -0.90
CA TYR A 79 -8.32 -3.50 -1.70
C TYR A 79 -9.31 -2.91 -2.69
N GLY A 80 -10.03 -3.75 -3.45
CA GLY A 80 -11.07 -3.32 -4.37
C GLY A 80 -12.18 -2.53 -3.67
N GLU A 81 -12.71 -3.07 -2.56
CA GLU A 81 -13.77 -2.41 -1.78
C GLU A 81 -13.32 -1.04 -1.23
N PHE A 82 -12.13 -0.95 -0.63
CA PHE A 82 -11.60 0.33 -0.14
C PHE A 82 -11.30 1.31 -1.28
N LYS A 83 -10.84 0.84 -2.44
CA LYS A 83 -10.60 1.68 -3.62
C LYS A 83 -11.90 2.32 -4.14
N GLU A 84 -13.01 1.59 -4.09
CA GLU A 84 -14.33 2.13 -4.44
C GLU A 84 -14.81 3.17 -3.42
N PHE A 85 -14.58 2.95 -2.12
CA PHE A 85 -14.95 3.88 -1.07
C PHE A 85 -14.07 5.13 -1.00
N PHE A 86 -12.81 5.04 -1.42
CA PHE A 86 -11.83 6.11 -1.35
C PHE A 86 -11.14 6.37 -2.70
N PRO A 87 -11.87 6.76 -3.75
CA PRO A 87 -11.32 6.89 -5.10
C PRO A 87 -10.26 7.99 -5.24
N GLU A 88 -10.29 9.02 -4.38
CA GLU A 88 -9.34 10.15 -4.40
C GLU A 88 -8.17 9.98 -3.43
N ASN A 89 -8.21 8.96 -2.56
CA ASN A 89 -7.17 8.72 -1.56
C ASN A 89 -6.21 7.61 -1.98
N ALA A 90 -5.08 7.52 -1.31
CA ALA A 90 -4.10 6.48 -1.58
C ALA A 90 -4.52 5.15 -0.94
N VAL A 91 -5.20 4.31 -1.71
CA VAL A 91 -5.47 2.92 -1.34
C VAL A 91 -4.46 2.04 -2.05
N GLU A 92 -3.62 1.36 -1.28
CA GLU A 92 -2.44 0.65 -1.75
C GLU A 92 -2.52 -0.84 -1.42
N TYR A 93 -1.91 -1.67 -2.27
CA TYR A 93 -1.91 -3.12 -2.16
C TYR A 93 -0.51 -3.64 -1.85
N PHE A 94 -0.37 -4.38 -0.75
CA PHE A 94 0.92 -4.86 -0.27
C PHE A 94 0.89 -6.35 0.08
N VAL A 95 1.20 -7.20 -0.89
CA VAL A 95 1.22 -8.66 -0.72
C VAL A 95 2.56 -9.24 -1.19
N SER A 96 2.77 -10.55 -1.01
CA SER A 96 3.97 -11.21 -1.52
C SER A 96 4.05 -11.09 -3.05
N TYR A 97 5.20 -10.70 -3.56
CA TYR A 97 5.48 -10.62 -5.00
C TYR A 97 5.82 -11.99 -5.62
N TYR A 98 5.97 -13.02 -4.81
CA TYR A 98 6.11 -14.39 -5.33
C TYR A 98 4.73 -14.95 -5.71
N ASP A 99 4.58 -15.33 -6.97
CA ASP A 99 3.39 -16.05 -7.45
C ASP A 99 3.51 -17.55 -7.19
N TYR A 100 4.74 -18.05 -7.29
CA TYR A 100 5.08 -19.44 -7.02
C TYR A 100 6.35 -19.49 -6.17
N TYR A 101 6.36 -20.35 -5.18
CA TYR A 101 7.53 -20.65 -4.38
C TYR A 101 7.59 -22.15 -4.09
N GLN A 102 8.59 -22.80 -4.65
CA GLN A 102 8.92 -24.20 -4.35
C GLN A 102 10.21 -24.23 -3.54
N PRO A 103 10.17 -24.64 -2.28
CA PRO A 103 11.40 -24.83 -1.51
C PRO A 103 12.18 -26.00 -2.06
N GLU A 104 13.50 -25.96 -1.89
CA GLU A 104 14.35 -27.14 -2.13
C GLU A 104 13.89 -28.29 -1.23
N ALA A 105 13.85 -29.47 -1.81
CA ALA A 105 13.52 -30.70 -1.10
C ALA A 105 14.30 -31.87 -1.68
N TYR A 106 14.70 -32.78 -0.81
CA TYR A 106 15.28 -34.06 -1.21
C TYR A 106 14.32 -35.18 -0.85
N VAL A 107 13.97 -36.01 -1.84
CA VAL A 107 13.10 -37.18 -1.66
C VAL A 107 13.94 -38.44 -1.64
N PRO A 108 14.28 -38.99 -0.45
CA PRO A 108 15.21 -40.14 -0.34
C PRO A 108 14.73 -41.40 -1.03
N SER A 109 13.40 -41.61 -1.10
CA SER A 109 12.79 -42.79 -1.73
C SER A 109 13.01 -42.90 -3.22
N SER A 110 13.21 -41.77 -3.92
CA SER A 110 13.43 -41.70 -5.37
C SER A 110 14.79 -41.11 -5.74
N ASP A 111 15.63 -40.80 -4.75
CA ASP A 111 16.91 -40.12 -4.94
C ASP A 111 16.77 -38.86 -5.78
N THR A 112 15.70 -38.12 -5.54
CA THR A 112 15.35 -36.94 -6.35
C THR A 112 15.58 -35.65 -5.54
N TYR A 113 16.41 -34.76 -6.09
CA TYR A 113 16.56 -33.41 -5.60
C TYR A 113 15.63 -32.47 -6.33
N ILE A 114 14.76 -31.79 -5.60
CA ILE A 114 13.87 -30.76 -6.12
C ILE A 114 14.56 -29.41 -5.88
N GLU A 115 14.93 -28.73 -6.94
CA GLU A 115 15.55 -27.42 -6.85
C GLU A 115 14.55 -26.35 -6.39
N LYS A 116 15.07 -25.33 -5.71
CA LYS A 116 14.29 -24.15 -5.36
C LYS A 116 13.85 -23.43 -6.64
N ASP A 117 12.55 -23.20 -6.77
CA ASP A 117 11.98 -22.43 -7.87
C ASP A 117 11.07 -21.33 -7.35
N SER A 118 11.12 -20.15 -7.98
CA SER A 118 10.28 -19.02 -7.60
C SER A 118 10.08 -18.09 -8.79
N SER A 119 8.85 -17.68 -9.01
CA SER A 119 8.51 -16.63 -9.98
C SER A 119 8.13 -15.33 -9.28
N VAL A 120 8.69 -14.23 -9.74
CA VAL A 120 8.43 -12.88 -9.25
C VAL A 120 7.40 -12.20 -10.14
N ASN A 121 6.40 -11.60 -9.52
CA ASN A 121 5.40 -10.80 -10.22
C ASN A 121 5.80 -9.32 -10.17
N ASP A 122 6.26 -8.79 -11.29
CA ASP A 122 6.72 -7.40 -11.41
C ASP A 122 5.62 -6.37 -11.13
N GLU A 123 4.36 -6.70 -11.44
CA GLU A 123 3.23 -5.78 -11.17
C GLU A 123 2.97 -5.67 -9.66
N ILE A 124 3.03 -6.80 -8.93
CA ILE A 124 2.91 -6.77 -7.46
C ILE A 124 4.09 -6.04 -6.83
N ASP A 125 5.29 -6.21 -7.37
CA ASP A 125 6.48 -5.48 -6.89
C ASP A 125 6.30 -3.96 -7.06
N LYS A 126 5.78 -3.49 -8.19
CA LYS A 126 5.43 -2.08 -8.41
C LYS A 126 4.41 -1.57 -7.37
N LEU A 127 3.36 -2.36 -7.08
CA LEU A 127 2.35 -2.00 -6.08
C LEU A 127 2.94 -1.90 -4.66
N ARG A 128 3.89 -2.76 -4.31
CA ARG A 128 4.60 -2.69 -3.02
C ARG A 128 5.43 -1.41 -2.91
N HIS A 129 6.14 -1.04 -3.97
CA HIS A 129 6.88 0.23 -4.02
C HIS A 129 5.94 1.44 -3.96
N SER A 130 4.79 1.38 -4.66
CA SER A 130 3.75 2.42 -4.58
C SER A 130 3.25 2.62 -3.14
N ALA A 131 2.94 1.53 -2.44
CA ALA A 131 2.50 1.59 -1.05
C ALA A 131 3.55 2.24 -0.13
N THR A 132 4.82 1.88 -0.31
CA THR A 132 5.91 2.44 0.49
C THR A 132 6.09 3.93 0.21
N SER A 133 6.06 4.35 -1.06
CA SER A 133 6.15 5.77 -1.44
C SER A 133 4.97 6.58 -0.91
N ALA A 134 3.73 6.05 -1.02
CA ALA A 134 2.54 6.70 -0.51
C ALA A 134 2.62 6.96 1.00
N LEU A 135 3.08 5.97 1.79
CA LEU A 135 3.26 6.12 3.24
C LEU A 135 4.30 7.18 3.62
N LEU A 136 5.31 7.39 2.77
CA LEU A 136 6.32 8.42 3.01
C LEU A 136 5.83 9.82 2.66
N GLU A 137 4.92 9.94 1.69
CA GLU A 137 4.54 11.24 1.12
C GLU A 137 3.17 11.73 1.59
N ARG A 138 2.23 10.84 1.99
CA ARG A 138 0.83 11.17 2.29
C ARG A 138 0.41 10.71 3.67
N ASN A 139 -0.64 11.34 4.20
CA ASN A 139 -1.30 10.94 5.46
C ASN A 139 -2.61 10.19 5.22
N ASP A 140 -3.23 10.35 4.06
CA ASP A 140 -4.49 9.73 3.67
C ASP A 140 -4.26 8.39 2.93
N VAL A 141 -3.55 7.48 3.59
CA VAL A 141 -3.12 6.20 3.02
C VAL A 141 -3.79 5.03 3.72
N ILE A 142 -4.39 4.13 2.93
CA ILE A 142 -4.86 2.81 3.37
C ILE A 142 -3.99 1.76 2.68
N VAL A 143 -3.21 1.01 3.44
CA VAL A 143 -2.46 -0.13 2.92
C VAL A 143 -3.22 -1.41 3.23
N VAL A 144 -3.64 -2.12 2.19
CA VAL A 144 -4.25 -3.46 2.33
C VAL A 144 -3.17 -4.51 2.07
N ALA A 145 -2.85 -5.27 3.08
CA ALA A 145 -1.73 -6.20 3.09
C ALA A 145 -2.15 -7.63 3.44
N SER A 146 -1.36 -8.58 2.98
CA SER A 146 -1.36 -9.94 3.54
C SER A 146 -0.27 -10.04 4.65
N VAL A 147 -0.18 -11.19 5.29
CA VAL A 147 0.86 -11.46 6.30
C VAL A 147 2.29 -11.17 5.81
N SER A 148 2.51 -11.11 4.51
CA SER A 148 3.81 -10.77 3.91
C SER A 148 4.28 -9.33 4.18
N CYS A 149 3.42 -8.47 4.75
CA CYS A 149 3.82 -7.11 5.16
C CYS A 149 4.89 -7.09 6.26
N ILE A 150 5.09 -8.20 6.98
CA ILE A 150 6.19 -8.35 7.94
C ILE A 150 7.57 -8.41 7.26
N TYR A 151 7.61 -8.76 5.97
CA TYR A 151 8.82 -8.73 5.14
C TYR A 151 8.85 -7.43 4.34
N GLY A 152 9.54 -6.42 4.88
CA GLY A 152 9.63 -5.08 4.26
C GLY A 152 10.52 -5.01 3.03
N LEU A 153 10.65 -3.81 2.47
CA LEU A 153 11.54 -3.47 1.35
C LEU A 153 12.92 -2.96 1.82
N GLY A 154 13.34 -3.32 3.04
CA GLY A 154 14.58 -2.83 3.65
C GLY A 154 14.34 -1.74 4.70
N SER A 155 15.38 -0.95 4.97
CA SER A 155 15.31 0.14 5.95
C SER A 155 14.42 1.28 5.46
N PRO A 156 13.39 1.71 6.21
CA PRO A 156 12.56 2.86 5.82
C PRO A 156 13.38 4.14 5.61
N LYS A 157 14.49 4.31 6.33
CA LYS A 157 15.36 5.47 6.21
C LYS A 157 16.12 5.42 4.87
N GLU A 158 16.73 4.30 4.53
CA GLU A 158 17.45 4.13 3.27
C GLU A 158 16.51 4.28 2.07
N TYR A 159 15.27 3.75 2.19
CA TYR A 159 14.25 3.93 1.16
C TYR A 159 13.89 5.42 1.01
N ALA A 160 13.69 6.14 2.12
CA ALA A 160 13.38 7.57 2.09
C ALA A 160 14.51 8.42 1.49
N ASP A 161 15.77 8.03 1.72
CA ASP A 161 16.95 8.70 1.16
C ASP A 161 17.10 8.42 -0.36
N SER A 162 16.47 7.36 -0.86
CA SER A 162 16.47 6.95 -2.28
C SER A 162 15.19 7.38 -3.03
N VAL A 163 14.52 8.44 -2.61
CA VAL A 163 13.28 8.95 -3.24
C VAL A 163 13.50 10.36 -3.77
N VAL A 164 13.08 10.58 -5.01
CA VAL A 164 12.96 11.90 -5.62
C VAL A 164 11.47 12.27 -5.74
N SER A 165 11.03 13.23 -4.92
CA SER A 165 9.63 13.70 -4.93
C SER A 165 9.43 14.81 -5.94
N LEU A 166 8.52 14.60 -6.89
CA LEU A 166 8.16 15.56 -7.92
C LEU A 166 6.66 15.87 -7.88
N ARG A 167 6.30 17.13 -8.01
CA ARG A 167 4.89 17.58 -7.99
C ARG A 167 4.66 18.70 -8.99
N PRO A 168 3.44 18.83 -9.54
CA PRO A 168 3.07 19.96 -10.34
C PRO A 168 3.30 21.27 -9.58
N GLY A 169 3.93 22.26 -10.23
CA GLY A 169 4.26 23.56 -9.62
C GLY A 169 5.55 23.60 -8.79
N LEU A 170 6.26 22.47 -8.64
CA LEU A 170 7.57 22.47 -7.99
C LEU A 170 8.63 23.08 -8.91
N GLU A 171 9.32 24.11 -8.40
CA GLU A 171 10.51 24.66 -9.07
C GLU A 171 11.75 23.84 -8.67
N ILE A 172 12.34 23.14 -9.63
CA ILE A 172 13.55 22.37 -9.44
C ILE A 172 14.52 22.61 -10.61
N SER A 173 15.80 22.69 -10.31
CA SER A 173 16.84 22.73 -11.35
C SER A 173 16.84 21.42 -12.14
N ARG A 174 16.81 21.52 -13.48
CA ARG A 174 16.89 20.35 -14.36
C ARG A 174 18.14 19.51 -14.08
N ASP A 175 19.31 20.14 -13.98
CA ASP A 175 20.56 19.43 -13.77
C ASP A 175 20.59 18.72 -12.40
N LYS A 176 20.04 19.37 -11.37
CA LYS A 176 19.86 18.72 -10.05
C LYS A 176 18.97 17.50 -10.16
N LEU A 177 17.81 17.61 -10.82
CA LEU A 177 16.90 16.48 -10.98
C LEU A 177 17.56 15.29 -11.70
N LEU A 178 18.34 15.58 -12.76
CA LEU A 178 19.05 14.53 -13.50
C LEU A 178 20.10 13.83 -12.64
N ASN A 179 20.83 14.58 -11.83
CA ASN A 179 21.80 14.00 -10.89
C ASN A 179 21.10 13.17 -9.82
N ASP A 180 20.02 13.70 -9.20
CA ASP A 180 19.24 12.98 -8.20
C ASP A 180 18.69 11.64 -8.75
N LEU A 181 18.25 11.60 -10.02
CA LEU A 181 17.80 10.36 -10.66
C LEU A 181 18.93 9.35 -10.88
N VAL A 182 20.12 9.81 -11.28
CA VAL A 182 21.30 8.94 -11.43
C VAL A 182 21.75 8.42 -10.08
N ASP A 183 21.75 9.23 -9.04
CA ASP A 183 22.13 8.85 -7.68
C ASP A 183 21.24 7.72 -7.12
N ILE A 184 19.96 7.69 -7.49
CA ILE A 184 19.02 6.60 -7.14
C ILE A 184 19.01 5.48 -8.19
N GLN A 185 20.06 5.36 -9.01
CA GLN A 185 20.31 4.27 -9.96
C GLN A 185 19.35 4.23 -11.16
N PHE A 186 18.76 5.36 -11.56
CA PHE A 186 18.04 5.45 -12.82
C PHE A 186 19.02 5.61 -13.98
N GLU A 187 18.81 4.89 -15.06
CA GLU A 187 19.58 5.02 -16.31
C GLU A 187 18.97 6.04 -17.27
N ARG A 188 19.79 6.91 -17.85
CA ARG A 188 19.35 7.70 -18.99
C ARG A 188 19.29 6.85 -20.25
N ASN A 189 18.09 6.74 -20.82
CA ASN A 189 17.89 6.06 -22.08
C ASN A 189 16.84 6.83 -22.92
N ASP A 190 17.31 7.46 -24.00
CA ASP A 190 16.45 8.28 -24.85
C ASP A 190 15.66 7.45 -25.90
N ILE A 191 15.97 6.16 -26.05
CA ILE A 191 15.35 5.24 -27.02
C ILE A 191 14.32 4.35 -26.34
N ASP A 192 14.71 3.66 -25.26
CA ASP A 192 13.91 2.66 -24.57
C ASP A 192 13.51 3.19 -23.19
N PHE A 193 12.22 3.57 -23.04
CA PHE A 193 11.68 4.12 -21.82
C PHE A 193 10.95 3.04 -21.01
N GLN A 194 11.68 2.44 -20.09
CA GLN A 194 11.20 1.38 -19.19
C GLN A 194 11.38 1.79 -17.71
N ARG A 195 10.92 0.93 -16.80
CA ARG A 195 11.14 1.08 -15.35
C ARG A 195 12.64 1.25 -15.06
N GLY A 196 12.97 2.19 -14.18
CA GLY A 196 14.38 2.51 -13.85
C GLY A 196 15.10 3.35 -14.90
N ARG A 197 14.42 3.84 -15.93
CA ARG A 197 15.00 4.68 -16.99
C ARG A 197 14.30 6.02 -17.11
N PHE A 198 15.06 7.05 -17.49
CA PHE A 198 14.52 8.36 -17.80
C PHE A 198 15.01 8.88 -19.14
N ARG A 199 14.24 9.77 -19.75
CA ARG A 199 14.58 10.46 -20.99
C ARG A 199 14.74 11.94 -20.74
N VAL A 200 15.64 12.56 -21.50
CA VAL A 200 15.88 14.00 -21.45
C VAL A 200 15.61 14.56 -22.84
N ARG A 201 14.43 15.12 -23.03
CA ARG A 201 14.02 15.77 -24.30
C ARG A 201 13.45 17.15 -23.99
N GLY A 202 13.85 18.15 -24.77
CA GLY A 202 13.44 19.54 -24.63
C GLY A 202 14.53 20.47 -24.18
#